data_8543e2c791859926a43e3fe78f8d4042
#
_entry.id   8543e2c791859926a43e3fe78f8d4042
#
_cell.length_a   1.000
_cell.length_b   1.000
_cell.length_c   1.000
_cell.angle_alpha   90.00
_cell.angle_beta   90.00
_cell.angle_gamma   90.00
#
_symmetry.space_group_name_H-M   'P 1'
#
loop_
_entity.id
_entity.type
_entity.pdbx_description
1 polymer ?
#
loop_
_entity_poly.entity_id
_entity_poly.type
_entity_poly.pdbx_seq_one_letter_code
_entity_poly.pdbx_strand_id
1 'polypeptide(L)'
;MICETAEGNFGNSVGLRNPGMETALPQLEKLRKEGLKSWLNVSVSADNPDDFTTLVRAFDDVADSVELNFSCPHAKAGFGASIGVDINIATDYVRRICDGYPERKSLLFIKLTPNVDNIGEIAKAVIDAGADGISAINTVGPVLHIDPTCGKPILQNGLGGKGGKSGSWVFERAIECIKEIRNAVGDDVPIIGMGGVSDAKSCAEMIEAGADVVGIGSALAHVRQQDWPAFFREIAQGEPSTVARKSGRVMEYRPFTVTEKILHCEDTLLLKLDGSMASFKAGEFVFLWIPGTGEKPFSVAVPNPLTFIIKKRGAFTQAVFDNLKEGDTIMLRGPYGAEADTPKTRKAIIVAGGTGEAVAYPLARKLKAQGTSMSFLVGTSVDGNKGILEKELSVFGSYLCVSDHGKPGRILDYLDDEISRQTSDGTSIGDIAFYLIGPEIFMKIASTKLRNAGADADRILLSMERNSMCGVGLCGECSCGGHLACQWGTFMKLSFLEKECVL
;
A
#
# COMPACT_ATOMS: atom_id res chain seq x y z
N MET A 1 10.02 0.64 -4.52
CA MET A 1 9.70 -0.81 -4.49
C MET A 1 10.10 -1.41 -3.15
N ILE A 2 9.42 -2.48 -2.75
CA ILE A 2 9.76 -3.34 -1.62
C ILE A 2 9.81 -4.77 -2.15
N CYS A 3 10.72 -5.59 -1.66
CA CYS A 3 10.86 -7.00 -2.04
C CYS A 3 11.20 -7.86 -0.83
N GLU A 4 11.05 -9.16 -0.98
CA GLU A 4 11.45 -10.16 -0.01
C GLU A 4 12.30 -11.22 -0.71
N THR A 5 13.55 -11.41 -0.27
CA THR A 5 14.51 -12.33 -0.89
C THR A 5 14.55 -13.69 -0.20
N ALA A 6 14.27 -13.74 1.10
CA ALA A 6 14.02 -14.92 1.91
C ALA A 6 12.93 -14.59 2.93
N GLU A 7 12.30 -15.57 3.56
CA GLU A 7 11.27 -15.36 4.57
C GLU A 7 11.72 -14.38 5.66
N GLY A 8 10.98 -13.27 5.83
CA GLY A 8 11.27 -12.23 6.79
C GLY A 8 12.46 -11.31 6.43
N ASN A 9 13.12 -11.50 5.29
CA ASN A 9 14.24 -10.70 4.82
C ASN A 9 13.82 -9.78 3.70
N PHE A 10 13.62 -8.50 4.03
CA PHE A 10 13.11 -7.50 3.10
C PHE A 10 14.20 -6.58 2.57
N GLY A 11 13.98 -6.14 1.32
CA GLY A 11 14.71 -5.05 0.69
C GLY A 11 13.77 -3.94 0.28
N ASN A 12 14.21 -2.69 0.37
CA ASN A 12 13.38 -1.57 -0.04
C ASN A 12 14.16 -0.43 -0.69
N SER A 13 13.46 0.26 -1.57
CA SER A 13 13.84 1.55 -2.15
C SER A 13 12.56 2.35 -2.36
N VAL A 14 12.02 2.93 -1.26
CA VAL A 14 10.74 3.64 -1.26
C VAL A 14 10.91 5.12 -1.56
N GLY A 15 11.99 5.75 -1.09
CA GLY A 15 12.35 7.12 -1.42
C GLY A 15 11.51 8.16 -0.67
N LEU A 16 11.26 7.97 0.63
CA LEU A 16 10.55 8.91 1.50
C LEU A 16 9.14 9.30 1.04
N ARG A 17 8.46 8.45 0.28
CA ARG A 17 7.07 8.71 -0.15
C ARG A 17 6.16 8.86 1.05
N ASN A 18 5.39 9.93 1.06
CA ASN A 18 4.44 10.29 2.10
C ASN A 18 3.37 11.23 1.50
N PRO A 19 2.24 11.46 2.19
CA PRO A 19 1.16 12.32 1.67
C PRO A 19 1.48 13.82 1.72
N GLY A 20 2.58 14.22 2.36
CA GLY A 20 2.91 15.61 2.65
C GLY A 20 2.21 16.13 3.91
N MET A 21 2.78 17.19 4.49
CA MET A 21 2.32 17.82 5.73
C MET A 21 0.85 18.25 5.63
N GLU A 22 0.48 18.93 4.55
CA GLU A 22 -0.87 19.45 4.33
C GLU A 22 -1.97 18.37 4.36
N THR A 23 -1.63 17.15 3.93
CA THR A 23 -2.56 16.02 3.96
C THR A 23 -2.50 15.27 5.28
N ALA A 24 -1.30 15.12 5.88
CA ALA A 24 -1.10 14.33 7.09
C ALA A 24 -1.65 15.04 8.34
N LEU A 25 -1.42 16.35 8.48
CA LEU A 25 -1.78 17.09 9.67
C LEU A 25 -3.29 17.04 9.99
N PRO A 26 -4.22 17.29 9.05
CA PRO A 26 -5.66 17.17 9.34
C PRO A 26 -6.09 15.75 9.74
N GLN A 27 -5.41 14.72 9.22
CA GLN A 27 -5.70 13.33 9.58
C GLN A 27 -5.28 13.04 11.04
N LEU A 28 -4.13 13.54 11.46
CA LEU A 28 -3.65 13.39 12.84
C LEU A 28 -4.49 14.20 13.82
N GLU A 29 -4.90 15.42 13.47
CA GLU A 29 -5.84 16.21 14.25
C GLU A 29 -7.19 15.49 14.45
N LYS A 30 -7.70 14.83 13.38
CA LYS A 30 -8.91 14.01 13.46
C LYS A 30 -8.72 12.90 14.47
N LEU A 31 -7.62 12.15 14.40
CA LEU A 31 -7.32 11.06 15.36
C LEU A 31 -7.26 11.55 16.81
N ARG A 32 -6.65 12.71 17.06
CA ARG A 32 -6.65 13.32 18.40
C ARG A 32 -8.05 13.68 18.89
N LYS A 33 -8.87 14.31 18.03
CA LYS A 33 -10.28 14.65 18.34
C LYS A 33 -11.14 13.42 18.60
N GLU A 34 -10.84 12.29 17.93
CA GLU A 34 -11.49 10.99 18.14
C GLU A 34 -10.99 10.25 19.40
N GLY A 35 -10.05 10.84 20.13
CA GLY A 35 -9.59 10.35 21.42
C GLY A 35 -8.45 9.33 21.36
N LEU A 36 -7.55 9.45 20.37
CA LEU A 36 -6.31 8.67 20.34
C LEU A 36 -5.55 8.79 21.65
N LYS A 37 -5.37 7.68 22.38
CA LYS A 37 -4.65 7.61 23.65
C LYS A 37 -3.22 7.12 23.52
N SER A 38 -2.88 6.51 22.39
CA SER A 38 -1.53 6.02 22.12
C SER A 38 -0.57 7.18 21.89
N TRP A 39 0.69 6.98 22.29
CA TRP A 39 1.77 7.89 21.93
C TRP A 39 1.89 8.03 20.41
N LEU A 40 1.90 9.25 19.93
CA LEU A 40 2.02 9.58 18.50
C LEU A 40 3.40 10.15 18.21
N ASN A 41 4.25 9.35 17.57
CA ASN A 41 5.54 9.78 17.05
C ASN A 41 5.42 10.07 15.54
N VAL A 42 5.68 11.33 15.13
CA VAL A 42 5.60 11.76 13.73
C VAL A 42 6.99 11.84 13.13
N SER A 43 7.29 10.97 12.15
CA SER A 43 8.59 10.98 11.46
C SER A 43 8.58 11.95 10.28
N VAL A 44 9.49 12.91 10.28
CA VAL A 44 9.61 13.96 9.26
C VAL A 44 10.96 13.93 8.56
N SER A 45 11.00 14.43 7.32
CA SER A 45 12.22 14.54 6.52
C SER A 45 12.24 15.86 5.76
N ALA A 46 13.38 16.53 5.78
CA ALA A 46 13.67 17.73 5.02
C ALA A 46 15.15 17.75 4.57
N ASP A 47 15.54 18.70 3.74
CA ASP A 47 16.92 18.85 3.24
C ASP A 47 17.71 19.96 3.91
N ASN A 48 17.05 20.76 4.77
CA ASN A 48 17.66 21.84 5.52
C ASN A 48 17.03 22.02 6.91
N PRO A 49 17.72 22.65 7.88
CA PRO A 49 17.20 22.86 9.24
C PRO A 49 15.94 23.72 9.33
N ASP A 50 15.76 24.68 8.44
CA ASP A 50 14.61 25.62 8.51
C ASP A 50 13.31 24.91 8.13
N ASP A 51 13.36 24.02 7.13
CA ASP A 51 12.23 23.18 6.76
C ASP A 51 11.92 22.14 7.84
N PHE A 52 12.95 21.54 8.48
CA PHE A 52 12.72 20.68 9.64
C PHE A 52 12.05 21.45 10.77
N THR A 53 12.48 22.68 11.09
CA THR A 53 11.88 23.53 12.12
C THR A 53 10.40 23.82 11.78
N THR A 54 10.10 24.07 10.51
CA THR A 54 8.74 24.28 10.03
C THR A 54 7.86 23.04 10.25
N LEU A 55 8.40 21.83 9.94
CA LEU A 55 7.69 20.57 10.16
C LEU A 55 7.49 20.26 11.65
N VAL A 56 8.52 20.45 12.48
CA VAL A 56 8.40 20.30 13.95
C VAL A 56 7.30 21.19 14.49
N ARG A 57 7.29 22.47 14.13
CA ARG A 57 6.27 23.43 14.57
C ARG A 57 4.87 23.05 14.10
N ALA A 58 4.74 22.55 12.87
CA ALA A 58 3.44 22.16 12.31
C ALA A 58 2.80 20.96 13.06
N PHE A 59 3.60 20.01 13.53
CA PHE A 59 3.11 18.82 14.21
C PHE A 59 3.11 18.93 15.75
N ASP A 60 3.66 19.99 16.33
CA ASP A 60 3.89 20.14 17.78
C ASP A 60 2.64 20.03 18.66
N ASP A 61 1.49 20.49 18.15
CA ASP A 61 0.21 20.44 18.91
C ASP A 61 -0.50 19.06 18.78
N VAL A 62 -0.10 18.22 17.85
CA VAL A 62 -0.74 16.92 17.59
C VAL A 62 0.15 15.74 17.95
N ALA A 63 1.47 15.88 17.86
CA ALA A 63 2.44 14.82 18.15
C ALA A 63 2.88 14.85 19.61
N ASP A 64 3.11 13.68 20.23
CA ASP A 64 3.81 13.58 21.50
C ASP A 64 5.32 13.66 21.28
N SER A 65 5.79 13.18 20.12
CA SER A 65 7.17 13.32 19.68
C SER A 65 7.26 13.52 18.16
N VAL A 66 8.29 14.23 17.73
CA VAL A 66 8.66 14.37 16.31
C VAL A 66 10.02 13.72 16.10
N GLU A 67 10.08 12.77 15.15
CA GLU A 67 11.31 12.08 14.77
C GLU A 67 11.91 12.73 13.51
N LEU A 68 13.13 13.25 13.60
CA LEU A 68 13.88 13.75 12.46
C LEU A 68 14.59 12.59 11.76
N ASN A 69 14.20 12.28 10.53
CA ASN A 69 14.77 11.18 9.77
C ASN A 69 16.10 11.58 9.10
N PHE A 70 17.22 11.45 9.82
CA PHE A 70 18.58 11.69 9.34
C PHE A 70 19.20 10.50 8.60
N SER A 71 18.44 9.46 8.33
CA SER A 71 19.00 8.14 8.02
C SER A 71 18.53 7.52 6.71
N CYS A 72 17.85 8.24 5.81
CA CYS A 72 17.36 7.65 4.56
C CYS A 72 18.46 7.49 3.51
N PRO A 73 18.92 6.26 3.20
CA PRO A 73 20.04 6.02 2.26
C PRO A 73 19.68 6.28 0.79
N HIS A 74 18.42 6.54 0.47
CA HIS A 74 17.92 6.75 -0.89
C HIS A 74 17.59 8.21 -1.21
N ALA A 75 17.85 9.13 -0.27
CA ALA A 75 17.59 10.54 -0.44
C ALA A 75 18.71 11.21 -1.29
N LYS A 76 18.33 12.30 -1.98
CA LYS A 76 19.31 13.18 -2.64
C LYS A 76 20.32 13.72 -1.62
N ALA A 77 21.49 14.18 -2.10
CA ALA A 77 22.43 14.92 -1.25
C ALA A 77 21.70 16.06 -0.51
N GLY A 78 21.86 16.10 0.82
CA GLY A 78 21.11 17.02 1.69
C GLY A 78 19.92 16.38 2.42
N PHE A 79 19.47 15.18 2.02
CA PHE A 79 18.43 14.42 2.71
C PHE A 79 19.00 13.18 3.42
N GLY A 80 18.59 12.95 4.63
CA GLY A 80 18.70 11.69 5.36
C GLY A 80 20.13 11.14 5.49
N ALA A 81 20.61 10.34 4.55
CA ALA A 81 21.88 9.65 4.67
C ALA A 81 23.10 10.59 4.77
N SER A 82 23.07 11.75 4.13
CA SER A 82 24.16 12.73 4.22
C SER A 82 24.19 13.48 5.56
N ILE A 83 23.04 13.58 6.25
CA ILE A 83 22.95 14.22 7.56
C ILE A 83 23.43 13.26 8.65
N GLY A 84 22.89 12.04 8.68
CA GLY A 84 23.10 11.07 9.76
C GLY A 84 24.46 10.33 9.73
N VAL A 85 25.31 10.55 8.72
CA VAL A 85 26.65 9.93 8.65
C VAL A 85 27.78 10.89 9.05
N ASP A 86 27.50 12.18 9.15
CA ASP A 86 28.47 13.22 9.54
C ASP A 86 28.05 13.85 10.87
N ILE A 87 28.87 13.67 11.89
CA ILE A 87 28.61 14.14 13.26
C ILE A 87 28.44 15.66 13.33
N ASN A 88 29.20 16.43 12.54
CA ASN A 88 29.14 17.90 12.57
C ASN A 88 27.88 18.40 11.92
N ILE A 89 27.49 17.78 10.78
CA ILE A 89 26.26 18.13 10.08
C ILE A 89 25.04 17.79 10.96
N ALA A 90 25.00 16.58 11.53
CA ALA A 90 23.92 16.15 12.40
C ALA A 90 23.76 17.07 13.62
N THR A 91 24.87 17.42 14.27
CA THR A 91 24.90 18.32 15.43
C THR A 91 24.46 19.73 15.08
N ASP A 92 24.91 20.29 13.95
CA ASP A 92 24.51 21.63 13.49
C ASP A 92 23.00 21.68 13.20
N TYR A 93 22.46 20.66 12.52
CA TYR A 93 21.03 20.57 12.23
C TYR A 93 20.20 20.57 13.52
N VAL A 94 20.53 19.69 14.48
CA VAL A 94 19.79 19.60 15.74
C VAL A 94 19.85 20.93 16.49
N ARG A 95 21.03 21.55 16.65
CA ARG A 95 21.18 22.83 17.33
C ARG A 95 20.34 23.91 16.67
N ARG A 96 20.41 24.06 15.36
CA ARG A 96 19.63 25.09 14.61
C ARG A 96 18.12 24.86 14.73
N ILE A 97 17.66 23.61 14.75
CA ILE A 97 16.24 23.29 14.92
C ILE A 97 15.79 23.64 16.34
N CYS A 98 16.56 23.29 17.37
CA CYS A 98 16.26 23.61 18.75
C CYS A 98 16.27 25.12 19.01
N ASP A 99 17.27 25.83 18.47
CA ASP A 99 17.34 27.29 18.57
C ASP A 99 16.21 28.00 17.79
N GLY A 100 15.80 27.41 16.67
CA GLY A 100 14.70 27.95 15.82
C GLY A 100 13.32 27.77 16.41
N TYR A 101 13.11 26.81 17.33
CA TYR A 101 11.85 26.58 18.02
C TYR A 101 12.05 26.07 19.46
N PRO A 102 12.56 26.93 20.38
CA PRO A 102 12.87 26.53 21.74
C PRO A 102 11.64 26.25 22.61
N GLU A 103 10.45 26.78 22.24
CA GLU A 103 9.19 26.61 22.95
C GLU A 103 8.42 25.33 22.57
N ARG A 104 9.02 24.41 21.81
CA ARG A 104 8.37 23.15 21.41
C ARG A 104 7.88 22.34 22.64
N LYS A 105 6.74 21.70 22.47
CA LYS A 105 6.11 20.85 23.48
C LYS A 105 6.40 19.38 23.25
N SER A 106 6.45 18.95 21.98
CA SER A 106 6.76 17.58 21.57
C SER A 106 8.22 17.24 21.79
N LEU A 107 8.51 15.98 22.16
CA LEU A 107 9.88 15.48 22.25
C LEU A 107 10.51 15.36 20.86
N LEU A 108 11.79 15.70 20.75
CA LEU A 108 12.55 15.61 19.51
C LEU A 108 13.44 14.36 19.48
N PHE A 109 13.11 13.40 18.64
CA PHE A 109 13.88 12.20 18.43
C PHE A 109 14.70 12.27 17.14
N ILE A 110 15.93 11.77 17.17
CA ILE A 110 16.77 11.69 15.97
C ILE A 110 16.86 10.24 15.50
N LYS A 111 16.40 9.99 14.25
CA LYS A 111 16.48 8.67 13.64
C LYS A 111 17.84 8.47 12.98
N LEU A 112 18.63 7.54 13.53
CA LEU A 112 20.00 7.25 13.10
C LEU A 112 20.09 6.07 12.14
N THR A 113 21.13 6.12 11.29
CA THR A 113 21.48 5.04 10.34
C THR A 113 22.49 4.06 10.97
N PRO A 114 22.35 2.74 10.72
CA PRO A 114 23.33 1.74 11.14
C PRO A 114 24.58 1.70 10.24
N ASN A 115 24.62 2.53 9.19
CA ASN A 115 25.65 2.47 8.13
C ASN A 115 26.84 3.39 8.44
N VAL A 116 27.24 3.42 9.70
CA VAL A 116 28.38 4.17 10.25
C VAL A 116 29.10 3.30 11.28
N ASP A 117 30.37 3.62 11.56
CA ASP A 117 31.20 2.90 12.54
C ASP A 117 31.14 3.54 13.95
N ASN A 118 30.53 4.73 14.08
CA ASN A 118 30.53 5.55 15.29
C ASN A 118 29.14 6.05 15.69
N ILE A 119 28.11 5.18 15.60
CA ILE A 119 26.71 5.55 15.86
C ILE A 119 26.52 6.10 17.27
N GLY A 120 27.26 5.60 18.26
CA GLY A 120 27.21 6.08 19.65
C GLY A 120 27.74 7.52 19.80
N GLU A 121 28.83 7.87 19.10
CA GLU A 121 29.37 9.24 19.11
C GLU A 121 28.38 10.23 18.49
N ILE A 122 27.76 9.84 17.37
CA ILE A 122 26.73 10.65 16.70
C ILE A 122 25.52 10.82 17.63
N ALA A 123 25.06 9.74 18.28
CA ALA A 123 23.95 9.79 19.22
C ALA A 123 24.22 10.77 20.35
N LYS A 124 25.41 10.68 20.99
CA LYS A 124 25.79 11.60 22.06
C LYS A 124 25.84 13.06 21.58
N ALA A 125 26.42 13.30 20.42
CA ALA A 125 26.55 14.66 19.88
C ALA A 125 25.21 15.32 19.58
N VAL A 126 24.21 14.57 19.07
CA VAL A 126 22.86 15.12 18.81
C VAL A 126 22.06 15.32 20.08
N ILE A 127 22.27 14.51 21.12
CA ILE A 127 21.71 14.74 22.48
C ILE A 127 22.32 15.99 23.10
N ASP A 128 23.64 16.13 23.06
CA ASP A 128 24.34 17.32 23.57
C ASP A 128 23.94 18.60 22.80
N ALA A 129 23.43 18.47 21.58
CA ALA A 129 22.93 19.58 20.76
C ALA A 129 21.45 19.96 21.05
N GLY A 130 20.73 19.20 21.89
CA GLY A 130 19.38 19.50 22.36
C GLY A 130 18.27 18.56 21.91
N ALA A 131 18.60 17.39 21.31
CA ALA A 131 17.62 16.34 21.07
C ALA A 131 17.22 15.67 22.40
N ASP A 132 15.97 15.22 22.50
CA ASP A 132 15.42 14.57 23.71
C ASP A 132 15.61 13.04 23.70
N GLY A 133 15.77 12.42 22.52
CA GLY A 133 15.91 10.98 22.41
C GLY A 133 16.42 10.51 21.05
N ILE A 134 16.70 9.21 20.98
CA ILE A 134 17.25 8.55 19.77
C ILE A 134 16.28 7.51 19.28
N SER A 135 16.08 7.44 17.96
CA SER A 135 15.49 6.28 17.27
C SER A 135 16.54 5.56 16.45
N ALA A 136 16.71 4.27 16.60
CA ALA A 136 17.63 3.43 15.83
C ALA A 136 17.09 1.99 15.72
N ILE A 137 17.29 1.32 14.59
CA ILE A 137 18.03 1.72 13.40
C ILE A 137 17.10 1.90 12.20
N ASN A 138 17.55 2.66 11.20
CA ASN A 138 16.96 2.58 9.85
C ASN A 138 17.56 1.35 9.13
N THR A 139 17.35 1.23 7.83
CA THR A 139 17.77 0.08 7.03
C THR A 139 19.29 0.00 6.85
N VAL A 140 19.79 -1.23 6.78
CA VAL A 140 21.21 -1.51 6.51
C VAL A 140 21.46 -1.53 5.01
N GLY A 141 22.50 -0.87 4.53
CA GLY A 141 22.86 -0.85 3.09
C GLY A 141 23.26 0.54 2.59
N PRO A 142 23.21 0.76 1.26
CA PRO A 142 22.46 0.03 0.22
C PRO A 142 23.14 -1.24 -0.31
N VAL A 143 22.37 -2.32 -0.52
CA VAL A 143 22.84 -3.57 -1.12
C VAL A 143 21.93 -4.00 -2.28
N LEU A 144 22.47 -4.88 -3.14
CA LEU A 144 21.71 -5.43 -4.26
C LEU A 144 20.75 -6.55 -3.78
N HIS A 145 19.50 -6.47 -4.16
CA HIS A 145 18.47 -7.47 -3.84
C HIS A 145 18.15 -8.28 -5.08
N ILE A 146 18.55 -9.55 -5.08
CA ILE A 146 18.38 -10.48 -6.20
C ILE A 146 17.19 -11.40 -5.93
N ASP A 147 16.31 -11.56 -6.92
CA ASP A 147 15.25 -12.57 -6.86
C ASP A 147 15.85 -13.97 -7.01
N PRO A 148 15.60 -14.89 -6.04
CA PRO A 148 16.21 -16.22 -6.08
C PRO A 148 15.64 -17.12 -7.19
N THR A 149 14.47 -16.79 -7.76
CA THR A 149 13.83 -17.56 -8.82
C THR A 149 14.44 -17.28 -10.19
N CYS A 150 14.68 -15.99 -10.52
CA CYS A 150 15.18 -15.62 -11.84
C CYS A 150 16.62 -15.05 -11.84
N GLY A 151 17.23 -14.84 -10.66
CA GLY A 151 18.59 -14.31 -10.53
C GLY A 151 18.74 -12.86 -10.97
N LYS A 152 17.64 -12.08 -11.04
CA LYS A 152 17.68 -10.68 -11.48
C LYS A 152 17.48 -9.72 -10.31
N PRO A 153 18.05 -8.49 -10.38
CA PRO A 153 17.78 -7.43 -9.42
C PRO A 153 16.30 -7.09 -9.40
N ILE A 154 15.69 -7.08 -8.19
CA ILE A 154 14.26 -6.81 -8.03
C ILE A 154 14.00 -5.30 -8.03
N LEU A 155 14.76 -4.54 -7.24
CA LEU A 155 14.54 -3.11 -7.08
C LEU A 155 14.92 -2.35 -8.35
N GLN A 156 14.06 -1.40 -8.75
CA GLN A 156 14.29 -0.54 -9.89
C GLN A 156 14.42 0.90 -9.42
N ASN A 157 15.64 1.45 -9.45
CA ASN A 157 15.95 2.81 -9.00
C ASN A 157 17.24 3.34 -9.63
N GLY A 158 17.56 4.61 -9.37
CA GLY A 158 18.80 5.26 -9.84
C GLY A 158 20.11 4.75 -9.18
N LEU A 159 20.01 3.83 -8.19
CA LEU A 159 21.15 3.22 -7.50
C LEU A 159 21.51 1.83 -8.07
N GLY A 160 21.15 1.55 -9.31
CA GLY A 160 21.45 0.27 -9.97
C GLY A 160 20.78 -0.94 -9.33
N GLY A 161 19.57 -0.76 -8.76
CA GLY A 161 18.83 -1.84 -8.10
C GLY A 161 19.23 -2.11 -6.66
N LYS A 162 20.09 -1.28 -6.06
CA LYS A 162 20.45 -1.39 -4.64
C LYS A 162 19.40 -0.75 -3.75
N GLY A 163 19.23 -1.30 -2.53
CA GLY A 163 18.30 -0.81 -1.53
C GLY A 163 18.69 -1.16 -0.11
N GLY A 164 17.95 -0.67 0.87
CA GLY A 164 18.15 -0.97 2.27
C GLY A 164 17.62 -2.35 2.65
N LYS A 165 18.33 -3.05 3.54
CA LYS A 165 17.86 -4.26 4.23
C LYS A 165 16.95 -3.89 5.40
N SER A 166 15.88 -4.65 5.60
CA SER A 166 15.03 -4.65 6.79
C SER A 166 14.51 -6.08 7.06
N GLY A 167 14.04 -6.33 8.26
CA GLY A 167 13.59 -7.67 8.67
C GLY A 167 14.64 -8.42 9.49
N SER A 168 14.49 -9.74 9.63
CA SER A 168 15.25 -10.56 10.58
C SER A 168 16.77 -10.49 10.40
N TRP A 169 17.23 -10.35 9.17
CA TRP A 169 18.68 -10.29 8.86
C TRP A 169 19.40 -8.99 9.27
N VAL A 170 18.70 -8.01 9.85
CA VAL A 170 19.35 -6.81 10.42
C VAL A 170 19.29 -6.79 11.95
N PHE A 171 18.70 -7.81 12.57
CA PHE A 171 18.46 -7.83 14.02
C PHE A 171 19.75 -7.75 14.84
N GLU A 172 20.76 -8.56 14.52
CA GLU A 172 22.05 -8.54 15.22
C GLU A 172 22.69 -7.15 15.16
N ARG A 173 22.73 -6.54 13.96
CA ARG A 173 23.26 -5.19 13.79
C ARG A 173 22.45 -4.14 14.55
N ALA A 174 21.13 -4.31 14.64
CA ALA A 174 20.29 -3.43 15.45
C ALA A 174 20.66 -3.51 16.94
N ILE A 175 20.81 -4.72 17.47
CA ILE A 175 21.22 -4.96 18.87
C ILE A 175 22.59 -4.32 19.17
N GLU A 176 23.58 -4.50 18.27
CA GLU A 176 24.89 -3.86 18.40
C GLU A 176 24.77 -2.34 18.48
N CYS A 177 24.05 -1.73 17.54
CA CYS A 177 23.84 -0.28 17.49
C CYS A 177 23.14 0.25 18.75
N ILE A 178 22.10 -0.43 19.25
CA ILE A 178 21.39 0.01 20.45
C ILE A 178 22.30 -0.04 21.67
N LYS A 179 23.11 -1.10 21.84
CA LYS A 179 24.09 -1.20 22.94
C LYS A 179 25.12 -0.07 22.85
N GLU A 180 25.64 0.22 21.67
CA GLU A 180 26.62 1.30 21.43
C GLU A 180 26.00 2.67 21.78
N ILE A 181 24.77 2.94 21.31
CA ILE A 181 24.03 4.17 21.64
C ILE A 181 23.82 4.29 23.14
N ARG A 182 23.26 3.26 23.83
CA ARG A 182 23.01 3.27 25.27
C ARG A 182 24.26 3.55 26.08
N ASN A 183 25.37 2.91 25.71
CA ASN A 183 26.66 3.15 26.38
C ASN A 183 27.16 4.60 26.22
N ALA A 184 26.83 5.26 25.09
CA ALA A 184 27.28 6.61 24.82
C ALA A 184 26.40 7.69 25.43
N VAL A 185 25.06 7.48 25.47
CA VAL A 185 24.10 8.51 25.94
C VAL A 185 23.69 8.34 27.42
N GLY A 186 23.96 7.19 28.05
CA GLY A 186 23.56 6.89 29.41
C GLY A 186 22.10 6.46 29.56
N ASP A 187 21.64 6.22 30.81
CA ASP A 187 20.33 5.60 31.09
C ASP A 187 19.16 6.58 31.02
N ASP A 188 19.41 7.88 31.13
CA ASP A 188 18.37 8.91 31.18
C ASP A 188 17.80 9.29 29.81
N VAL A 189 18.49 8.96 28.72
CA VAL A 189 18.07 9.30 27.36
C VAL A 189 17.13 8.23 26.79
N PRO A 190 15.90 8.55 26.38
CA PRO A 190 14.98 7.58 25.81
C PRO A 190 15.46 7.09 24.42
N ILE A 191 15.41 5.77 24.20
CA ILE A 191 15.79 5.11 22.96
C ILE A 191 14.61 4.30 22.40
N ILE A 192 14.20 4.62 21.19
CA ILE A 192 13.30 3.79 20.38
C ILE A 192 14.15 2.82 19.57
N GLY A 193 14.26 1.57 20.02
CA GLY A 193 15.02 0.52 19.36
C GLY A 193 14.21 -0.22 18.31
N MET A 194 14.74 -0.42 17.10
CA MET A 194 14.06 -1.16 16.04
C MET A 194 15.03 -1.79 15.07
N GLY A 195 14.56 -2.83 14.36
CA GLY A 195 15.30 -3.53 13.33
C GLY A 195 15.23 -5.04 13.54
N GLY A 196 14.34 -5.72 12.80
CA GLY A 196 14.22 -7.18 12.81
C GLY A 196 13.40 -7.78 13.96
N VAL A 197 12.84 -6.98 14.85
CA VAL A 197 11.94 -7.48 15.93
C VAL A 197 10.69 -8.09 15.32
N SER A 198 10.36 -9.33 15.69
CA SER A 198 9.27 -10.10 15.11
C SER A 198 8.44 -10.92 16.10
N ASP A 199 8.87 -11.02 17.35
CA ASP A 199 8.25 -11.81 18.40
C ASP A 199 8.63 -11.29 19.80
N ALA A 200 8.06 -11.89 20.84
CA ALA A 200 8.31 -11.51 22.22
C ALA A 200 9.80 -11.67 22.63
N LYS A 201 10.47 -12.71 22.11
CA LYS A 201 11.89 -12.96 22.42
C LYS A 201 12.77 -11.84 21.85
N SER A 202 12.64 -11.53 20.57
CA SER A 202 13.41 -10.45 19.92
C SER A 202 13.05 -9.07 20.48
N CYS A 203 11.82 -8.88 20.99
CA CYS A 203 11.43 -7.68 21.72
C CYS A 203 12.19 -7.56 23.05
N ALA A 204 12.24 -8.65 23.85
CA ALA A 204 12.98 -8.68 25.11
C ALA A 204 14.48 -8.43 24.90
N GLU A 205 15.10 -9.07 23.89
CA GLU A 205 16.51 -8.85 23.56
C GLU A 205 16.81 -7.39 23.17
N MET A 206 15.85 -6.71 22.48
CA MET A 206 15.98 -5.29 22.13
C MET A 206 15.92 -4.38 23.36
N ILE A 207 15.07 -4.69 24.34
CA ILE A 207 15.01 -3.99 25.63
C ILE A 207 16.29 -4.25 26.44
N GLU A 208 16.76 -5.49 26.51
CA GLU A 208 18.02 -5.84 27.19
C GLU A 208 19.23 -5.13 26.55
N ALA A 209 19.18 -4.85 25.27
CA ALA A 209 20.23 -4.08 24.58
C ALA A 209 20.24 -2.59 24.97
N GLY A 210 19.17 -2.08 25.61
CA GLY A 210 19.06 -0.72 26.11
C GLY A 210 18.00 0.14 25.44
N ALA A 211 17.05 -0.45 24.67
CA ALA A 211 15.90 0.28 24.17
C ALA A 211 14.84 0.44 25.27
N ASP A 212 14.19 1.61 25.34
CA ASP A 212 13.05 1.88 26.23
C ASP A 212 11.71 1.57 25.54
N VAL A 213 11.68 1.77 24.23
CA VAL A 213 10.52 1.48 23.37
C VAL A 213 10.99 0.66 22.17
N VAL A 214 10.18 -0.33 21.77
CA VAL A 214 10.52 -1.21 20.64
C VAL A 214 9.64 -0.92 19.42
N GLY A 215 10.28 -0.66 18.27
CA GLY A 215 9.62 -0.48 16.99
C GLY A 215 9.51 -1.78 16.19
N ILE A 216 8.32 -2.11 15.73
CA ILE A 216 8.04 -3.27 14.88
C ILE A 216 7.54 -2.81 13.52
N GLY A 217 8.21 -3.26 12.45
CA GLY A 217 7.85 -2.89 11.08
C GLY A 217 7.63 -4.12 10.18
N SER A 218 8.69 -4.65 9.61
CA SER A 218 8.65 -5.70 8.57
C SER A 218 7.93 -7.00 8.99
N ALA A 219 7.89 -7.34 10.27
CA ALA A 219 7.16 -8.49 10.78
C ALA A 219 5.65 -8.45 10.46
N LEU A 220 5.08 -7.24 10.31
CA LEU A 220 3.67 -7.02 9.97
C LEU A 220 3.31 -7.52 8.57
N ALA A 221 4.27 -7.75 7.68
CA ALA A 221 4.02 -8.33 6.36
C ALA A 221 3.38 -9.73 6.43
N HIS A 222 3.67 -10.46 7.49
CA HIS A 222 3.18 -11.81 7.73
C HIS A 222 1.88 -11.86 8.55
N VAL A 223 1.41 -10.71 9.07
CA VAL A 223 0.24 -10.59 9.93
C VAL A 223 -0.84 -9.78 9.23
N ARG A 224 -2.10 -10.22 9.27
CA ARG A 224 -3.20 -9.43 8.74
C ARG A 224 -3.40 -8.15 9.55
N GLN A 225 -3.76 -7.05 8.89
CA GLN A 225 -3.97 -5.76 9.56
C GLN A 225 -4.97 -5.84 10.72
N GLN A 226 -6.05 -6.57 10.56
CA GLN A 226 -7.06 -6.77 11.61
C GLN A 226 -6.51 -7.44 12.88
N ASP A 227 -5.44 -8.20 12.76
CA ASP A 227 -4.82 -8.97 13.84
C ASP A 227 -3.64 -8.22 14.50
N TRP A 228 -3.23 -7.07 13.98
CA TRP A 228 -2.14 -6.26 14.54
C TRP A 228 -2.34 -5.90 16.01
N PRO A 229 -3.54 -5.49 16.49
CA PRO A 229 -3.72 -5.18 17.91
C PRO A 229 -3.48 -6.37 18.85
N ALA A 230 -3.83 -7.58 18.42
CA ALA A 230 -3.56 -8.81 19.17
C ALA A 230 -2.06 -9.14 19.14
N PHE A 231 -1.45 -9.08 17.95
CA PHE A 231 -0.02 -9.32 17.76
C PHE A 231 0.86 -8.40 18.64
N PHE A 232 0.57 -7.10 18.67
CA PHE A 232 1.31 -6.16 19.52
C PHE A 232 1.13 -6.44 21.01
N ARG A 233 -0.08 -6.81 21.47
CA ARG A 233 -0.32 -7.15 22.88
C ARG A 233 0.47 -8.39 23.30
N GLU A 234 0.45 -9.44 22.50
CA GLU A 234 1.17 -10.68 22.78
C GLU A 234 2.68 -10.42 22.91
N ILE A 235 3.26 -9.65 22.00
CA ILE A 235 4.68 -9.26 22.08
C ILE A 235 4.96 -8.46 23.35
N ALA A 236 4.12 -7.46 23.68
CA ALA A 236 4.32 -6.61 24.85
C ALA A 236 4.16 -7.37 26.18
N GLN A 237 3.38 -8.45 26.21
CA GLN A 237 3.18 -9.30 27.39
C GLN A 237 4.23 -10.41 27.50
N GLY A 238 5.13 -10.54 26.54
CA GLY A 238 6.13 -11.61 26.51
C GLY A 238 5.55 -12.99 26.19
N GLU A 239 4.33 -13.03 25.60
CA GLU A 239 3.62 -14.27 25.33
C GLU A 239 3.95 -14.85 23.95
N PRO A 240 3.91 -16.18 23.78
CA PRO A 240 3.95 -16.81 22.46
C PRO A 240 2.77 -16.34 21.61
N SER A 241 3.02 -15.96 20.35
CA SER A 241 1.96 -15.46 19.49
C SER A 241 0.96 -16.56 19.14
N THR A 242 -0.32 -16.27 19.36
CA THR A 242 -1.48 -17.05 18.91
C THR A 242 -2.03 -16.53 17.58
N VAL A 243 -1.56 -15.37 17.14
CA VAL A 243 -1.95 -14.73 15.89
C VAL A 243 -1.43 -15.53 14.70
N ALA A 244 -2.33 -15.84 13.77
CA ALA A 244 -1.98 -16.55 12.54
C ALA A 244 -1.01 -15.73 11.68
N ARG A 245 0.14 -16.30 11.34
CA ARG A 245 1.17 -15.71 10.50
C ARG A 245 1.25 -16.46 9.16
N LYS A 246 1.44 -15.73 8.08
CA LYS A 246 1.77 -16.32 6.77
C LYS A 246 3.17 -16.91 6.85
N SER A 247 3.33 -18.18 6.47
CA SER A 247 4.61 -18.86 6.35
C SER A 247 5.21 -18.67 4.96
N GLY A 248 6.53 -18.79 4.86
CA GLY A 248 7.26 -18.63 3.62
C GLY A 248 7.34 -17.16 3.15
N ARG A 249 7.90 -16.95 1.97
CA ARG A 249 7.98 -15.61 1.39
C ARG A 249 6.59 -15.10 1.00
N VAL A 250 6.20 -13.94 1.51
CA VAL A 250 4.92 -13.30 1.18
C VAL A 250 5.00 -12.44 -0.09
N MET A 251 6.20 -12.23 -0.63
CA MET A 251 6.46 -11.47 -1.87
C MET A 251 7.23 -12.32 -2.90
N GLU A 252 6.83 -13.58 -3.05
CA GLU A 252 7.48 -14.50 -3.98
C GLU A 252 7.03 -14.28 -5.42
N TYR A 253 8.01 -14.14 -6.33
CA TYR A 253 7.77 -14.08 -7.77
C TYR A 253 7.77 -15.48 -8.39
N ARG A 254 6.84 -15.71 -9.32
CA ARG A 254 6.73 -16.91 -10.15
C ARG A 254 6.79 -16.51 -11.61
N PRO A 255 7.53 -17.26 -12.47
CA PRO A 255 7.59 -16.99 -13.90
C PRO A 255 6.32 -17.46 -14.60
N PHE A 256 5.88 -16.72 -15.59
CA PHE A 256 4.82 -17.04 -16.53
C PHE A 256 5.26 -16.66 -17.94
N THR A 257 4.82 -17.43 -18.94
CA THR A 257 5.10 -17.17 -20.35
C THR A 257 3.95 -16.40 -20.98
N VAL A 258 4.26 -15.37 -21.74
CA VAL A 258 3.27 -14.67 -22.57
C VAL A 258 2.82 -15.59 -23.71
N THR A 259 1.55 -15.99 -23.69
CA THR A 259 0.99 -16.86 -24.75
C THR A 259 0.31 -16.09 -25.85
N GLU A 260 -0.27 -14.91 -25.53
CA GLU A 260 -0.98 -14.13 -26.51
C GLU A 260 -1.03 -12.65 -26.09
N LYS A 261 -0.96 -11.75 -27.07
CA LYS A 261 -1.04 -10.31 -26.87
C LYS A 261 -2.02 -9.72 -27.89
N ILE A 262 -3.26 -9.46 -27.46
CA ILE A 262 -4.36 -9.03 -28.33
C ILE A 262 -4.59 -7.54 -28.13
N LEU A 263 -4.40 -6.75 -29.18
CA LEU A 263 -4.75 -5.33 -29.16
C LEU A 263 -6.28 -5.16 -29.23
N HIS A 264 -6.87 -4.51 -28.21
CA HIS A 264 -8.28 -4.16 -28.20
C HIS A 264 -8.51 -2.80 -28.88
N CYS A 265 -7.66 -1.82 -28.55
CA CYS A 265 -7.59 -0.51 -29.21
C CYS A 265 -6.16 0.04 -29.08
N GLU A 266 -5.92 1.27 -29.54
CA GLU A 266 -4.58 1.88 -29.59
C GLU A 266 -3.84 1.86 -28.25
N ASP A 267 -4.57 2.03 -27.12
CA ASP A 267 -3.99 2.15 -25.78
C ASP A 267 -4.33 1.00 -24.83
N THR A 268 -5.05 -0.02 -25.30
CA THR A 268 -5.52 -1.12 -24.44
C THR A 268 -5.34 -2.48 -25.12
N LEU A 269 -4.76 -3.43 -24.39
CA LEU A 269 -4.59 -4.81 -24.84
C LEU A 269 -4.99 -5.83 -23.79
N LEU A 270 -5.28 -7.06 -24.25
CA LEU A 270 -5.35 -8.25 -23.41
C LEU A 270 -4.01 -8.97 -23.48
N LEU A 271 -3.43 -9.21 -22.30
CA LEU A 271 -2.21 -10.00 -22.13
C LEU A 271 -2.60 -11.35 -21.53
N LYS A 272 -2.40 -12.43 -22.30
CA LYS A 272 -2.61 -13.80 -21.81
C LYS A 272 -1.30 -14.44 -21.44
N LEU A 273 -1.30 -15.15 -20.34
CA LEU A 273 -0.16 -15.90 -19.83
C LEU A 273 -0.50 -17.39 -19.76
N ASP A 274 0.51 -18.22 -19.79
CA ASP A 274 0.36 -19.63 -19.48
C ASP A 274 -0.11 -19.83 -18.04
N GLY A 275 -0.69 -20.99 -17.75
CA GLY A 275 -1.17 -21.33 -16.43
C GLY A 275 -2.56 -20.77 -16.07
N SER A 276 -2.89 -20.88 -14.80
CA SER A 276 -4.22 -20.57 -14.26
C SER A 276 -4.12 -20.09 -12.81
N MET A 277 -5.01 -19.19 -12.42
CA MET A 277 -5.25 -18.78 -11.03
C MET A 277 -6.70 -19.05 -10.63
N ALA A 278 -7.13 -20.30 -10.72
CA ALA A 278 -8.54 -20.70 -10.48
C ALA A 278 -9.07 -20.27 -9.09
N SER A 279 -8.18 -20.15 -8.08
CA SER A 279 -8.49 -19.69 -6.73
C SER A 279 -8.56 -18.16 -6.58
N PHE A 280 -8.26 -17.39 -7.64
CA PHE A 280 -8.32 -15.93 -7.61
C PHE A 280 -9.74 -15.44 -7.34
N LYS A 281 -9.87 -14.51 -6.40
CA LYS A 281 -11.14 -14.02 -5.89
C LYS A 281 -11.38 -12.56 -6.26
N ALA A 282 -12.66 -12.18 -6.31
CA ALA A 282 -13.05 -10.78 -6.52
C ALA A 282 -12.50 -9.88 -5.41
N GLY A 283 -11.85 -8.79 -5.76
CA GLY A 283 -11.20 -7.87 -4.81
C GLY A 283 -9.71 -8.14 -4.58
N GLU A 284 -9.19 -9.27 -5.05
CA GLU A 284 -7.76 -9.53 -5.06
C GLU A 284 -7.07 -8.89 -6.28
N PHE A 285 -5.74 -8.76 -6.21
CA PHE A 285 -4.89 -8.31 -7.31
C PHE A 285 -3.50 -8.96 -7.23
N VAL A 286 -2.75 -8.88 -8.30
CA VAL A 286 -1.38 -9.40 -8.40
C VAL A 286 -0.43 -8.29 -8.85
N PHE A 287 0.87 -8.48 -8.65
CA PHE A 287 1.87 -7.64 -9.31
C PHE A 287 2.47 -8.38 -10.50
N LEU A 288 2.55 -7.70 -11.62
CA LEU A 288 3.36 -8.09 -12.77
C LEU A 288 4.69 -7.35 -12.70
N TRP A 289 5.78 -8.07 -12.85
CA TRP A 289 7.14 -7.56 -12.83
C TRP A 289 7.91 -7.97 -14.07
N ILE A 290 8.51 -6.98 -14.73
CA ILE A 290 9.47 -7.16 -15.82
C ILE A 290 10.84 -6.75 -15.30
N PRO A 291 11.80 -7.69 -15.16
CA PRO A 291 13.15 -7.37 -14.71
C PRO A 291 13.77 -6.23 -15.52
N GLY A 292 14.35 -5.24 -14.83
CA GLY A 292 14.92 -4.05 -15.46
C GLY A 292 13.92 -2.94 -15.82
N THR A 293 12.60 -3.22 -15.75
CA THR A 293 11.54 -2.22 -16.04
C THR A 293 10.80 -1.81 -14.77
N GLY A 294 10.56 -2.77 -13.84
CA GLY A 294 9.83 -2.55 -12.60
C GLY A 294 8.56 -3.40 -12.50
N GLU A 295 7.71 -3.09 -11.52
CA GLU A 295 6.47 -3.83 -11.28
C GLU A 295 5.26 -2.90 -11.13
N LYS A 296 4.06 -3.43 -11.42
CA LYS A 296 2.78 -2.76 -11.22
C LYS A 296 1.70 -3.75 -10.79
N PRO A 297 0.72 -3.28 -9.96
CA PRO A 297 -0.45 -4.08 -9.60
C PRO A 297 -1.45 -4.15 -10.75
N PHE A 298 -2.07 -5.32 -10.91
CA PHE A 298 -3.14 -5.58 -11.88
C PHE A 298 -4.19 -6.52 -11.30
N SER A 299 -5.45 -6.30 -11.65
CA SER A 299 -6.50 -7.29 -11.44
C SER A 299 -6.38 -8.39 -12.49
N VAL A 300 -6.64 -9.63 -12.09
CA VAL A 300 -6.76 -10.76 -13.02
C VAL A 300 -8.13 -10.69 -13.67
N ALA A 301 -8.16 -10.38 -14.96
CA ALA A 301 -9.40 -10.23 -15.73
C ALA A 301 -10.10 -11.57 -15.94
N VAL A 302 -9.36 -12.60 -16.39
CA VAL A 302 -9.84 -13.99 -16.50
C VAL A 302 -8.82 -14.89 -15.84
N PRO A 303 -9.21 -15.70 -14.84
CA PRO A 303 -8.26 -16.58 -14.15
C PRO A 303 -7.81 -17.82 -14.95
N ASN A 304 -8.54 -18.20 -16.00
CA ASN A 304 -8.21 -19.34 -16.87
C ASN A 304 -8.82 -19.18 -18.26
N PRO A 305 -8.01 -19.01 -19.33
CA PRO A 305 -6.57 -18.76 -19.29
C PRO A 305 -6.26 -17.46 -18.57
N LEU A 306 -5.09 -17.41 -17.91
CA LEU A 306 -4.71 -16.25 -17.10
C LEU A 306 -4.57 -15.01 -17.98
N THR A 307 -5.49 -14.03 -17.82
CA THR A 307 -5.63 -12.88 -18.70
C THR A 307 -5.66 -11.58 -17.93
N PHE A 308 -4.97 -10.58 -18.45
CA PHE A 308 -4.93 -9.22 -17.90
C PHE A 308 -5.39 -8.21 -18.95
N ILE A 309 -6.05 -7.15 -18.49
CA ILE A 309 -6.32 -5.95 -19.31
C ILE A 309 -5.25 -4.91 -18.98
N ILE A 310 -4.46 -4.53 -19.97
CA ILE A 310 -3.36 -3.58 -19.80
C ILE A 310 -3.68 -2.31 -20.59
N LYS A 311 -3.84 -1.18 -19.88
CA LYS A 311 -3.95 0.15 -20.51
C LYS A 311 -2.63 0.87 -20.45
N LYS A 312 -2.21 1.45 -21.57
CA LYS A 312 -0.97 2.22 -21.75
C LYS A 312 -1.06 3.54 -20.99
N ARG A 313 -0.34 3.67 -19.87
CA ARG A 313 -0.39 4.87 -19.01
C ARG A 313 0.97 5.37 -18.52
N GLY A 314 1.99 4.55 -18.51
CA GLY A 314 3.30 4.90 -17.97
C GLY A 314 4.38 3.93 -18.38
N ALA A 315 5.62 4.13 -17.92
CA ALA A 315 6.79 3.41 -18.39
C ALA A 315 6.65 1.87 -18.38
N PHE A 316 6.07 1.29 -17.32
CA PHE A 316 5.84 -0.15 -17.24
C PHE A 316 4.88 -0.65 -18.32
N THR A 317 3.70 -0.03 -18.43
CA THR A 317 2.71 -0.44 -19.43
C THR A 317 3.16 -0.13 -20.85
N GLN A 318 3.93 0.94 -21.05
CA GLN A 318 4.60 1.23 -22.31
C GLN A 318 5.55 0.08 -22.71
N ALA A 319 6.38 -0.41 -21.76
CA ALA A 319 7.27 -1.54 -22.02
C ALA A 319 6.51 -2.84 -22.34
N VAL A 320 5.35 -3.07 -21.71
CA VAL A 320 4.47 -4.19 -22.07
C VAL A 320 4.01 -4.07 -23.53
N PHE A 321 3.64 -2.86 -23.98
CA PHE A 321 3.20 -2.64 -25.36
C PHE A 321 4.33 -2.80 -26.37
N ASP A 322 5.48 -2.22 -26.12
CA ASP A 322 6.54 -2.06 -27.11
C ASP A 322 7.55 -3.22 -27.10
N ASN A 323 7.85 -3.79 -25.93
CA ASN A 323 8.97 -4.71 -25.79
C ASN A 323 8.54 -6.15 -25.50
N LEU A 324 7.43 -6.38 -24.77
CA LEU A 324 7.00 -7.72 -24.38
C LEU A 324 6.36 -8.44 -25.58
N LYS A 325 6.81 -9.67 -25.87
CA LYS A 325 6.37 -10.50 -26.99
C LYS A 325 5.82 -11.84 -26.52
N GLU A 326 5.08 -12.51 -27.38
CA GLU A 326 4.73 -13.91 -27.19
C GLU A 326 5.99 -14.77 -27.05
N GLY A 327 5.99 -15.68 -26.08
CA GLY A 327 7.14 -16.48 -25.68
C GLY A 327 8.05 -15.84 -24.64
N ASP A 328 7.92 -14.54 -24.35
CA ASP A 328 8.69 -13.88 -23.29
C ASP A 328 8.19 -14.29 -21.90
N THR A 329 9.10 -14.22 -20.92
CA THR A 329 8.77 -14.45 -19.51
C THR A 329 8.44 -13.15 -18.80
N ILE A 330 7.32 -13.13 -18.08
CA ILE A 330 6.95 -12.11 -17.10
C ILE A 330 6.84 -12.73 -15.73
N MET A 331 7.26 -12.00 -14.69
CA MET A 331 7.20 -12.47 -13.33
C MET A 331 5.92 -11.96 -12.64
N LEU A 332 5.31 -12.80 -11.82
CA LEU A 332 4.07 -12.48 -11.12
C LEU A 332 4.18 -12.86 -9.64
N ARG A 333 3.71 -11.98 -8.75
CA ARG A 333 3.57 -12.25 -7.32
C ARG A 333 2.18 -11.91 -6.80
N GLY A 334 1.72 -12.61 -5.78
CA GLY A 334 0.37 -12.55 -5.21
C GLY A 334 -0.39 -13.85 -5.38
N PRO A 335 -1.74 -13.86 -5.20
CA PRO A 335 -2.62 -12.70 -5.06
C PRO A 335 -2.53 -12.01 -3.69
N TYR A 336 -2.92 -10.73 -3.67
CA TYR A 336 -3.02 -9.88 -2.48
C TYR A 336 -4.42 -9.31 -2.35
N GLY A 337 -4.76 -8.84 -1.17
CA GLY A 337 -6.10 -8.37 -0.85
C GLY A 337 -6.93 -9.45 -0.18
N ALA A 338 -8.20 -9.21 -0.08
CA ALA A 338 -9.19 -10.16 0.42
C ALA A 338 -10.36 -10.26 -0.55
N GLU A 339 -11.09 -11.35 -0.44
CA GLU A 339 -12.32 -11.53 -1.20
C GLU A 339 -13.35 -10.46 -0.82
N ALA A 340 -13.97 -9.84 -1.83
CA ALA A 340 -15.02 -8.85 -1.63
C ALA A 340 -16.16 -9.39 -0.75
N ASP A 341 -16.53 -8.64 0.29
CA ASP A 341 -17.69 -8.93 1.13
C ASP A 341 -18.98 -8.53 0.38
N THR A 342 -19.50 -9.44 -0.44
CA THR A 342 -20.67 -9.18 -1.26
C THR A 342 -21.95 -9.41 -0.44
N PRO A 343 -22.88 -8.44 -0.39
CA PRO A 343 -24.16 -8.63 0.30
C PRO A 343 -24.98 -9.72 -0.37
N LYS A 344 -25.69 -10.52 0.43
CA LYS A 344 -26.66 -11.49 -0.11
C LYS A 344 -27.80 -10.74 -0.79
N THR A 345 -28.00 -11.01 -2.07
CA THR A 345 -29.04 -10.38 -2.88
C THR A 345 -29.46 -11.30 -4.02
N ARG A 346 -30.69 -11.08 -4.52
CA ARG A 346 -31.17 -11.76 -5.72
C ARG A 346 -30.76 -11.06 -7.00
N LYS A 347 -30.48 -9.74 -6.93
CA LYS A 347 -30.17 -8.91 -8.09
C LYS A 347 -28.96 -8.03 -7.83
N ALA A 348 -28.12 -7.88 -8.84
CA ALA A 348 -26.97 -6.99 -8.80
C ALA A 348 -26.83 -6.20 -10.10
N ILE A 349 -26.44 -4.93 -10.00
CA ILE A 349 -26.05 -4.08 -11.12
C ILE A 349 -24.56 -3.77 -10.99
N ILE A 350 -23.79 -4.12 -12.01
CA ILE A 350 -22.34 -3.89 -12.08
C ILE A 350 -22.12 -2.78 -13.09
N VAL A 351 -21.57 -1.65 -12.62
CA VAL A 351 -21.29 -0.47 -13.44
C VAL A 351 -19.79 -0.32 -13.58
N ALA A 352 -19.23 -0.56 -14.76
CA ALA A 352 -17.81 -0.57 -15.01
C ALA A 352 -17.40 0.50 -16.04
N GLY A 353 -16.29 1.20 -15.80
CA GLY A 353 -15.70 2.16 -16.74
C GLY A 353 -14.40 1.62 -17.34
N GLY A 354 -14.33 1.48 -18.65
CA GLY A 354 -13.13 1.10 -19.38
C GLY A 354 -12.51 -0.21 -18.88
N THR A 355 -11.25 -0.15 -18.43
CA THR A 355 -10.52 -1.33 -17.91
C THR A 355 -11.09 -1.93 -16.62
N GLY A 356 -12.11 -1.31 -16.01
CA GLY A 356 -12.82 -1.85 -14.85
C GLY A 356 -13.48 -3.21 -15.10
N GLU A 357 -13.71 -3.60 -16.37
CA GLU A 357 -14.16 -4.94 -16.73
C GLU A 357 -13.24 -6.05 -16.19
N ALA A 358 -11.95 -5.77 -15.99
CA ALA A 358 -11.00 -6.71 -15.39
C ALA A 358 -11.43 -7.19 -13.98
N VAL A 359 -12.10 -6.31 -13.23
CA VAL A 359 -12.58 -6.62 -11.87
C VAL A 359 -13.97 -7.26 -11.92
N ALA A 360 -14.75 -6.97 -12.97
CA ALA A 360 -16.13 -7.42 -13.12
C ALA A 360 -16.26 -8.95 -13.30
N TYR A 361 -15.31 -9.59 -14.01
CA TYR A 361 -15.40 -11.03 -14.29
C TYR A 361 -15.25 -11.92 -13.04
N PRO A 362 -14.21 -11.76 -12.18
CA PRO A 362 -14.12 -12.50 -10.91
C PRO A 362 -15.34 -12.25 -9.99
N LEU A 363 -15.84 -11.01 -9.98
CA LEU A 363 -17.04 -10.64 -9.23
C LEU A 363 -18.28 -11.38 -9.76
N ALA A 364 -18.47 -11.42 -11.08
CA ALA A 364 -19.58 -12.12 -11.71
C ALA A 364 -19.59 -13.61 -11.39
N ARG A 365 -18.42 -14.26 -11.40
CA ARG A 365 -18.28 -15.68 -10.98
C ARG A 365 -18.75 -15.89 -9.53
N LYS A 366 -18.35 -15.00 -8.61
CA LYS A 366 -18.77 -15.06 -7.20
C LYS A 366 -20.27 -14.89 -7.05
N LEU A 367 -20.85 -13.84 -7.66
CA LEU A 367 -22.28 -13.55 -7.59
C LEU A 367 -23.12 -14.66 -8.23
N LYS A 368 -22.65 -15.26 -9.32
CA LYS A 368 -23.30 -16.42 -9.95
C LYS A 368 -23.35 -17.62 -9.01
N ALA A 369 -22.24 -17.89 -8.30
CA ALA A 369 -22.21 -18.97 -7.31
C ALA A 369 -23.16 -18.72 -6.12
N GLN A 370 -23.50 -17.46 -5.84
CA GLN A 370 -24.48 -17.06 -4.83
C GLN A 370 -25.94 -17.09 -5.34
N GLY A 371 -26.15 -17.39 -6.63
CA GLY A 371 -27.48 -17.40 -7.24
C GLY A 371 -28.03 -16.00 -7.59
N THR A 372 -27.17 -14.98 -7.64
CA THR A 372 -27.54 -13.61 -7.96
C THR A 372 -27.72 -13.41 -9.46
N SER A 373 -28.83 -12.81 -9.89
CA SER A 373 -29.04 -12.33 -11.26
C SER A 373 -28.31 -11.00 -11.45
N MET A 374 -27.63 -10.82 -12.59
CA MET A 374 -26.75 -9.68 -12.82
C MET A 374 -27.07 -8.93 -14.10
N SER A 375 -26.81 -7.63 -14.08
CA SER A 375 -26.69 -6.81 -15.27
C SER A 375 -25.39 -6.00 -15.24
N PHE A 376 -24.81 -5.80 -16.42
CA PHE A 376 -23.56 -5.08 -16.61
C PHE A 376 -23.83 -3.83 -17.45
N LEU A 377 -23.46 -2.68 -16.88
CA LEU A 377 -23.42 -1.39 -17.55
C LEU A 377 -21.97 -1.00 -17.73
N VAL A 378 -21.47 -1.01 -18.96
CA VAL A 378 -20.05 -0.79 -19.27
C VAL A 378 -19.88 0.48 -20.09
N GLY A 379 -19.09 1.43 -19.56
CA GLY A 379 -18.65 2.61 -20.31
C GLY A 379 -17.31 2.35 -20.98
N THR A 380 -17.18 2.69 -22.24
CA THR A 380 -15.92 2.56 -22.99
C THR A 380 -15.56 3.86 -23.70
N SER A 381 -14.26 4.08 -23.95
CA SER A 381 -13.76 5.15 -24.81
C SER A 381 -13.55 4.68 -26.27
N VAL A 382 -13.92 3.43 -26.58
CA VAL A 382 -13.74 2.84 -27.92
C VAL A 382 -15.01 3.04 -28.73
N ASP A 383 -14.85 3.46 -29.98
CA ASP A 383 -15.98 3.61 -30.91
C ASP A 383 -16.67 2.26 -31.16
N GLY A 384 -17.98 2.30 -31.43
CA GLY A 384 -18.77 1.13 -31.77
C GLY A 384 -19.30 0.35 -30.56
N ASN A 385 -19.29 0.94 -29.36
CA ASN A 385 -19.87 0.34 -28.13
C ASN A 385 -19.37 -1.07 -27.81
N LYS A 386 -18.10 -1.33 -28.05
CA LYS A 386 -17.50 -2.65 -27.86
C LYS A 386 -16.76 -2.76 -26.54
N GLY A 387 -17.24 -3.60 -25.64
CA GLY A 387 -16.57 -3.93 -24.38
C GLY A 387 -15.38 -4.88 -24.58
N ILE A 388 -14.47 -4.87 -23.60
CA ILE A 388 -13.23 -5.68 -23.62
C ILE A 388 -13.55 -7.15 -23.34
N LEU A 389 -14.42 -7.41 -22.36
CA LEU A 389 -14.84 -8.76 -21.90
C LEU A 389 -16.33 -9.03 -22.19
N GLU A 390 -16.89 -8.44 -23.24
CA GLU A 390 -18.30 -8.59 -23.57
C GLU A 390 -18.75 -10.06 -23.68
N LYS A 391 -17.96 -10.89 -24.33
CA LYS A 391 -18.25 -12.32 -24.50
C LYS A 391 -18.24 -13.07 -23.17
N GLU A 392 -17.25 -12.78 -22.33
CA GLU A 392 -17.04 -13.40 -21.04
C GLU A 392 -18.10 -12.97 -20.01
N LEU A 393 -18.55 -11.72 -20.05
CA LEU A 393 -19.52 -11.17 -19.09
C LEU A 393 -20.97 -11.46 -19.49
N SER A 394 -21.30 -11.49 -20.79
CA SER A 394 -22.65 -11.74 -21.29
C SER A 394 -23.20 -13.13 -20.90
N VAL A 395 -22.34 -14.10 -20.56
CA VAL A 395 -22.76 -15.43 -20.09
C VAL A 395 -23.34 -15.39 -18.66
N PHE A 396 -23.09 -14.31 -17.90
CA PHE A 396 -23.55 -14.16 -16.53
C PHE A 396 -24.84 -13.35 -16.39
N GLY A 397 -25.15 -12.49 -17.36
CA GLY A 397 -26.32 -11.62 -17.30
C GLY A 397 -26.47 -10.70 -18.52
N SER A 398 -27.40 -9.75 -18.45
CA SER A 398 -27.56 -8.75 -19.48
C SER A 398 -26.34 -7.81 -19.52
N TYR A 399 -25.88 -7.46 -20.71
CA TYR A 399 -24.70 -6.64 -20.91
C TYR A 399 -25.03 -5.47 -21.85
N LEU A 400 -24.75 -4.25 -21.41
CA LEU A 400 -24.88 -3.03 -22.19
C LEU A 400 -23.54 -2.29 -22.15
N CYS A 401 -22.95 -2.04 -23.31
CA CYS A 401 -21.76 -1.22 -23.47
C CYS A 401 -22.08 0.06 -24.23
N VAL A 402 -21.62 1.21 -23.73
CA VAL A 402 -21.84 2.52 -24.34
C VAL A 402 -20.51 3.27 -24.45
N SER A 403 -20.24 3.79 -25.64
CA SER A 403 -19.03 4.60 -25.90
C SER A 403 -19.25 6.07 -25.53
N ASP A 404 -18.25 6.68 -24.92
CA ASP A 404 -18.23 8.12 -24.62
C ASP A 404 -18.18 9.01 -25.90
N HIS A 405 -17.83 8.43 -27.05
CA HIS A 405 -17.69 9.12 -28.36
C HIS A 405 -18.93 9.00 -29.26
N GLY A 406 -19.94 8.26 -28.80
CA GLY A 406 -21.18 8.03 -29.58
C GLY A 406 -22.40 8.72 -29.00
N LYS A 407 -23.47 8.91 -29.82
CA LYS A 407 -24.80 9.17 -29.29
C LYS A 407 -25.49 7.83 -28.99
N PRO A 408 -26.25 7.73 -27.91
CA PRO A 408 -26.78 8.79 -27.07
C PRO A 408 -26.28 8.75 -25.63
N GLY A 409 -25.21 9.45 -25.26
CA GLY A 409 -24.87 9.70 -23.86
C GLY A 409 -23.85 8.74 -23.23
N ARG A 410 -23.55 8.96 -21.96
CA ARG A 410 -22.58 8.16 -21.17
C ARG A 410 -23.30 7.01 -20.47
N ILE A 411 -22.55 5.97 -20.08
CA ILE A 411 -23.16 4.79 -19.45
C ILE A 411 -23.99 5.11 -18.19
N LEU A 412 -23.64 6.15 -17.42
CA LEU A 412 -24.41 6.57 -16.25
C LEU A 412 -25.78 7.18 -16.57
N ASP A 413 -26.05 7.54 -17.84
CA ASP A 413 -27.36 8.01 -18.27
C ASP A 413 -28.35 6.85 -18.40
N TYR A 414 -27.86 5.62 -18.55
CA TYR A 414 -28.66 4.39 -18.62
C TYR A 414 -28.90 3.74 -17.23
N LEU A 415 -28.34 4.30 -16.16
CA LEU A 415 -28.44 3.70 -14.82
C LEU A 415 -29.88 3.73 -14.30
N ASP A 416 -30.61 4.82 -14.53
CA ASP A 416 -32.00 4.98 -14.07
C ASP A 416 -32.95 4.03 -14.80
N ASP A 417 -32.74 3.83 -16.11
CA ASP A 417 -33.50 2.86 -16.90
C ASP A 417 -33.24 1.42 -16.43
N GLU A 418 -31.99 1.10 -16.12
CA GLU A 418 -31.63 -0.22 -15.60
C GLU A 418 -32.20 -0.47 -14.20
N ILE A 419 -32.19 0.53 -13.32
CA ILE A 419 -32.85 0.44 -12.01
C ILE A 419 -34.33 0.17 -12.19
N SER A 420 -35.01 0.93 -13.06
CA SER A 420 -36.42 0.77 -13.37
C SER A 420 -36.71 -0.64 -13.89
N ARG A 421 -35.88 -1.17 -14.76
CA ARG A 421 -35.99 -2.55 -15.29
C ARG A 421 -35.85 -3.60 -14.19
N GLN A 422 -34.89 -3.42 -13.27
CA GLN A 422 -34.63 -4.36 -12.18
C GLN A 422 -35.70 -4.32 -11.07
N THR A 423 -36.40 -3.20 -10.91
CA THR A 423 -37.46 -3.02 -9.92
C THR A 423 -38.85 -3.30 -10.47
N SER A 424 -39.04 -3.56 -11.78
CA SER A 424 -40.31 -3.77 -12.45
C SER A 424 -41.17 -4.96 -11.92
N ASP A 425 -40.54 -5.92 -11.27
CA ASP A 425 -41.19 -7.08 -10.63
C ASP A 425 -41.54 -6.84 -9.14
N GLY A 426 -41.44 -5.60 -8.64
CA GLY A 426 -41.64 -5.23 -7.25
C GLY A 426 -40.45 -5.36 -6.33
N THR A 427 -39.26 -5.70 -6.87
CA THR A 427 -38.02 -5.69 -6.07
C THR A 427 -37.73 -4.27 -5.61
N SER A 428 -37.47 -4.06 -4.30
CA SER A 428 -37.02 -2.76 -3.78
C SER A 428 -35.60 -2.45 -4.26
N ILE A 429 -35.34 -1.19 -4.59
CA ILE A 429 -33.99 -0.73 -4.91
C ILE A 429 -33.02 -0.96 -3.73
N GLY A 430 -33.50 -0.86 -2.50
CA GLY A 430 -32.74 -1.16 -1.29
C GLY A 430 -32.30 -2.62 -1.18
N ASP A 431 -32.89 -3.54 -1.96
CA ASP A 431 -32.51 -4.97 -1.97
C ASP A 431 -31.54 -5.32 -3.11
N ILE A 432 -31.26 -4.39 -4.02
CA ILE A 432 -30.31 -4.58 -5.12
C ILE A 432 -28.90 -4.24 -4.65
N ALA A 433 -27.91 -5.05 -5.01
CA ALA A 433 -26.50 -4.72 -4.81
C ALA A 433 -25.92 -3.99 -6.03
N PHE A 434 -25.13 -2.97 -5.78
CA PHE A 434 -24.48 -2.19 -6.82
C PHE A 434 -22.95 -2.28 -6.67
N TYR A 435 -22.27 -2.52 -7.78
CA TYR A 435 -20.82 -2.59 -7.82
C TYR A 435 -20.30 -1.55 -8.80
N LEU A 436 -19.56 -0.57 -8.29
CA LEU A 436 -19.02 0.54 -9.06
C LEU A 436 -17.52 0.33 -9.27
N ILE A 437 -17.08 0.28 -10.53
CA ILE A 437 -15.71 -0.06 -10.91
C ILE A 437 -15.23 0.95 -11.95
N GLY A 438 -14.25 1.77 -11.62
CA GLY A 438 -13.71 2.77 -12.55
C GLY A 438 -13.02 3.93 -11.84
N PRO A 439 -12.77 5.04 -12.55
CA PRO A 439 -12.19 6.24 -11.96
C PRO A 439 -13.00 6.76 -10.76
N GLU A 440 -12.33 7.33 -9.77
CA GLU A 440 -12.97 7.78 -8.52
C GLU A 440 -14.13 8.75 -8.77
N ILE A 441 -13.94 9.72 -9.68
CA ILE A 441 -15.02 10.67 -10.04
C ILE A 441 -16.24 9.98 -10.66
N PHE A 442 -16.02 8.94 -11.48
CA PHE A 442 -17.10 8.13 -12.05
C PHE A 442 -17.88 7.40 -10.96
N MET A 443 -17.18 6.75 -10.03
CA MET A 443 -17.81 6.05 -8.92
C MET A 443 -18.55 7.00 -7.97
N LYS A 444 -18.01 8.20 -7.73
CA LYS A 444 -18.65 9.24 -6.93
C LYS A 444 -19.97 9.73 -7.54
N ILE A 445 -19.98 10.00 -8.85
CA ILE A 445 -21.20 10.41 -9.55
C ILE A 445 -22.25 9.28 -9.51
N ALA A 446 -21.82 8.03 -9.79
CA ALA A 446 -22.69 6.87 -9.77
C ALA A 446 -23.28 6.62 -8.36
N SER A 447 -22.46 6.68 -7.31
CA SER A 447 -22.93 6.50 -5.93
C SER A 447 -23.92 7.57 -5.51
N THR A 448 -23.71 8.83 -5.89
CA THR A 448 -24.64 9.94 -5.63
C THR A 448 -26.00 9.69 -6.31
N LYS A 449 -26.00 9.27 -7.60
CA LYS A 449 -27.24 8.91 -8.32
C LYS A 449 -27.98 7.77 -7.61
N LEU A 450 -27.28 6.72 -7.22
CA LEU A 450 -27.85 5.56 -6.53
C LEU A 450 -28.45 5.94 -5.17
N ARG A 451 -27.75 6.77 -4.38
CA ARG A 451 -28.27 7.26 -3.10
C ARG A 451 -29.54 8.09 -3.28
N ASN A 452 -29.57 8.99 -4.27
CA ASN A 452 -30.75 9.79 -4.60
C ASN A 452 -31.93 8.94 -5.06
N ALA A 453 -31.67 7.80 -5.72
CA ALA A 453 -32.70 6.84 -6.11
C ALA A 453 -33.19 5.94 -4.94
N GLY A 454 -32.58 6.03 -3.74
CA GLY A 454 -32.95 5.27 -2.55
C GLY A 454 -32.22 3.95 -2.35
N ALA A 455 -31.07 3.75 -3.01
CA ALA A 455 -30.22 2.58 -2.78
C ALA A 455 -29.55 2.63 -1.39
N ASP A 456 -29.41 1.47 -0.77
CA ASP A 456 -28.75 1.31 0.53
C ASP A 456 -27.22 1.43 0.38
N ALA A 457 -26.59 2.31 1.17
CA ALA A 457 -25.13 2.51 1.15
C ALA A 457 -24.33 1.24 1.49
N ASP A 458 -24.86 0.34 2.30
CA ASP A 458 -24.24 -0.94 2.62
C ASP A 458 -24.29 -1.94 1.46
N ARG A 459 -25.11 -1.67 0.45
CA ARG A 459 -25.24 -2.49 -0.77
C ARG A 459 -24.61 -1.87 -2.00
N ILE A 460 -23.94 -0.72 -1.85
CA ILE A 460 -23.12 -0.07 -2.89
C ILE A 460 -21.67 -0.31 -2.55
N LEU A 461 -20.97 -1.08 -3.39
CA LEU A 461 -19.55 -1.39 -3.24
C LEU A 461 -18.74 -0.72 -4.35
N LEU A 462 -17.67 -0.02 -3.96
CA LEU A 462 -16.77 0.65 -4.87
C LEU A 462 -15.44 -0.08 -4.94
N SER A 463 -14.92 -0.27 -6.15
CA SER A 463 -13.57 -0.82 -6.36
C SER A 463 -12.52 0.27 -6.21
N MET A 464 -11.98 0.41 -4.99
CA MET A 464 -11.00 1.43 -4.64
C MET A 464 -9.59 1.00 -5.07
N GLU A 465 -9.24 1.34 -6.31
CA GLU A 465 -7.91 1.05 -6.90
C GLU A 465 -6.89 2.07 -6.40
N ARG A 466 -6.36 1.86 -5.21
CA ARG A 466 -5.27 2.69 -4.64
C ARG A 466 -3.90 2.24 -5.15
N ASN A 467 -2.95 3.18 -5.17
CA ASN A 467 -1.57 2.84 -5.45
C ASN A 467 -1.10 1.74 -4.49
N SER A 468 -0.47 0.71 -5.02
CA SER A 468 0.07 -0.39 -4.21
C SER A 468 1.52 -0.64 -4.59
N MET A 469 2.41 -0.77 -3.59
CA MET A 469 3.82 -1.06 -3.81
C MET A 469 4.27 -2.36 -3.17
N CYS A 470 3.79 -2.70 -1.97
CA CYS A 470 4.24 -3.91 -1.28
C CYS A 470 3.28 -5.09 -1.44
N GLY A 471 1.96 -4.89 -1.36
CA GLY A 471 0.96 -5.96 -1.36
C GLY A 471 0.74 -6.62 0.00
N VAL A 472 1.57 -6.29 1.00
CA VAL A 472 1.65 -7.00 2.30
C VAL A 472 1.46 -6.10 3.53
N GLY A 473 0.92 -4.89 3.34
CA GLY A 473 0.59 -4.00 4.46
C GLY A 473 1.73 -3.12 4.97
N LEU A 474 2.94 -3.15 4.37
CA LEU A 474 4.11 -2.43 4.91
C LEU A 474 4.21 -0.96 4.50
N CYS A 475 3.82 -0.60 3.27
CA CYS A 475 4.14 0.72 2.73
C CYS A 475 3.07 1.79 2.98
N GLY A 476 1.84 1.42 3.37
CA GLY A 476 0.74 2.36 3.58
C GLY A 476 0.10 2.97 2.32
N GLU A 477 0.72 2.85 1.15
CA GLU A 477 0.28 3.50 -0.11
C GLU A 477 -1.16 3.17 -0.53
N CYS A 478 -1.63 1.98 -0.20
CA CYS A 478 -2.98 1.53 -0.54
C CYS A 478 -4.01 1.85 0.54
N SER A 479 -3.71 2.75 1.48
CA SER A 479 -4.63 3.11 2.55
C SER A 479 -5.87 3.82 2.01
N CYS A 480 -7.02 3.44 2.54
CA CYS A 480 -8.32 4.01 2.25
C CYS A 480 -9.17 3.97 3.52
N GLY A 481 -9.40 5.13 4.15
CA GLY A 481 -10.09 5.20 5.44
C GLY A 481 -9.47 4.32 6.54
N GLY A 482 -8.13 4.23 6.59
CA GLY A 482 -7.41 3.38 7.54
C GLY A 482 -7.32 1.89 7.15
N HIS A 483 -8.09 1.41 6.17
CA HIS A 483 -7.97 0.07 5.62
C HIS A 483 -6.91 0.01 4.52
N LEU A 484 -6.01 -0.97 4.59
CA LEU A 484 -5.03 -1.24 3.53
C LEU A 484 -5.66 -2.16 2.47
N ALA A 485 -5.90 -1.66 1.25
CA ALA A 485 -6.55 -2.44 0.19
C ALA A 485 -5.82 -3.77 -0.12
N CYS A 486 -4.50 -3.82 0.06
CA CYS A 486 -3.73 -5.06 -0.08
C CYS A 486 -3.97 -6.10 1.03
N GLN A 487 -4.69 -5.74 2.09
CA GLN A 487 -5.09 -6.63 3.18
C GLN A 487 -6.61 -6.87 3.21
N TRP A 488 -7.42 -5.83 2.91
CA TRP A 488 -8.87 -5.86 2.99
C TRP A 488 -9.57 -6.11 1.64
N GLY A 489 -8.82 -6.11 0.53
CA GLY A 489 -9.38 -6.15 -0.82
C GLY A 489 -9.72 -4.77 -1.36
N THR A 490 -10.02 -4.72 -2.67
CA THR A 490 -10.30 -3.45 -3.35
C THR A 490 -11.74 -2.98 -3.20
N PHE A 491 -12.69 -3.88 -2.93
CA PHE A 491 -14.09 -3.50 -2.76
C PHE A 491 -14.41 -3.00 -1.36
N MET A 492 -14.92 -1.77 -1.27
CA MET A 492 -15.33 -1.13 -0.02
C MET A 492 -16.78 -0.66 -0.11
N LYS A 493 -17.54 -0.79 0.98
CA LYS A 493 -18.93 -0.32 1.07
C LYS A 493 -18.95 1.21 1.06
N LEU A 494 -19.94 1.79 0.39
CA LEU A 494 -20.13 3.24 0.37
C LEU A 494 -20.33 3.81 1.78
N SER A 495 -21.09 3.12 2.64
CA SER A 495 -21.31 3.52 4.04
C SER A 495 -20.00 3.67 4.83
N PHE A 496 -19.01 2.79 4.60
CA PHE A 496 -17.68 2.91 5.18
C PHE A 496 -16.92 4.13 4.61
N LEU A 497 -16.95 4.31 3.29
CA LEU A 497 -16.23 5.41 2.63
C LEU A 497 -16.81 6.80 3.01
N GLU A 498 -18.14 6.91 3.17
CA GLU A 498 -18.82 8.12 3.66
C GLU A 498 -18.43 8.42 5.11
N LYS A 499 -18.42 7.40 5.98
CA LYS A 499 -18.03 7.54 7.40
C LYS A 499 -16.58 8.00 7.55
N GLU A 500 -15.67 7.45 6.76
CA GLU A 500 -14.24 7.79 6.82
C GLU A 500 -13.88 9.07 6.01
N CYS A 501 -14.86 9.76 5.43
CA CYS A 501 -14.68 10.97 4.62
C CYS A 501 -13.71 10.76 3.44
N VAL A 502 -13.78 9.59 2.80
CA VAL A 502 -12.93 9.23 1.65
C VAL A 502 -13.56 9.68 0.33
N LEU A 503 -14.90 9.79 0.28
CA LEU A 503 -15.67 10.18 -0.91
C LEU A 503 -16.57 11.38 -0.65
#